data_bdf5bb401ba9d05a21874b8904ac4100
#
_entry.id   bdf5bb401ba9d05a21874b8904ac4100
#
_cell.length_a   1.000
_cell.length_b   1.000
_cell.length_c   1.000
_cell.angle_alpha   90.00
_cell.angle_beta   90.00
_cell.angle_gamma   90.00
#
_symmetry.space_group_name_H-M   'P 1'
#
loop_
_entity.id
_entity.type
_entity.pdbx_description
1 polymer ?
#
loop_
_entity_poly.entity_id
_entity_poly.type
_entity_poly.pdbx_seq_one_letter_code
_entity_poly.pdbx_strand_id
1 'polypeptide(L)'
;MAKAPAKTEEGDETPKKKGKLGLILIIVLVVIVLVLGALVALLLLKGGKDKEHEEPAAHAAPAAQQMQTAGTVDLTKPPTFIPLEAFTVNLRRDEGDHYLQVVAVMRVADATMDPTLKAFMPEIRHHINLLLSSKLPSEVATIEGREALSLAITESINEALGFKPVRDAAGKPVPNGPVQAVLFTSFIIQ
;
A
#
# COMPACT_ATOMS: atom_id res chain seq x y z
N MET A 1 2.37 -39.89 -67.28
CA MET A 1 1.03 -39.88 -67.85
C MET A 1 0.12 -39.21 -66.91
N ALA A 2 -0.19 -37.98 -67.14
CA ALA A 2 -1.47 -37.47 -67.67
C ALA A 2 -2.54 -37.44 -66.56
N LYS A 3 -3.24 -36.38 -66.09
CA LYS A 3 -3.69 -35.17 -66.81
C LYS A 3 -4.52 -34.39 -65.81
N ALA A 4 -4.32 -33.11 -65.70
CA ALA A 4 -5.32 -32.16 -65.21
C ALA A 4 -6.54 -32.13 -66.14
N PRO A 5 -7.69 -31.55 -65.91
CA PRO A 5 -7.82 -30.13 -65.63
C PRO A 5 -8.98 -29.68 -64.69
N ALA A 6 -8.84 -28.49 -64.20
CA ALA A 6 -9.69 -27.31 -64.06
C ALA A 6 -11.23 -27.38 -64.20
N LYS A 7 -11.98 -26.61 -63.38
CA LYS A 7 -12.88 -25.46 -63.67
C LYS A 7 -13.64 -25.08 -62.43
N THR A 8 -13.46 -23.87 -61.96
CA THR A 8 -14.23 -22.63 -62.13
C THR A 8 -15.74 -22.79 -61.99
N GLU A 9 -16.31 -22.08 -61.11
CA GLU A 9 -17.44 -21.11 -61.13
C GLU A 9 -18.00 -20.95 -59.73
N GLU A 10 -17.89 -19.74 -59.20
CA GLU A 10 -18.78 -18.61 -59.34
C GLU A 10 -20.01 -18.68 -58.42
N GLY A 11 -20.03 -17.75 -57.47
CA GLY A 11 -21.15 -16.92 -57.14
C GLY A 11 -22.30 -17.52 -56.37
N ASP A 12 -22.42 -17.15 -55.13
CA ASP A 12 -23.71 -16.63 -54.69
C ASP A 12 -23.58 -15.76 -53.41
N GLU A 13 -23.88 -14.50 -53.64
CA GLU A 13 -24.12 -13.53 -52.55
C GLU A 13 -25.45 -13.85 -51.90
N THR A 14 -25.45 -14.21 -50.63
CA THR A 14 -26.68 -14.20 -49.85
C THR A 14 -26.61 -13.10 -48.80
N PRO A 15 -27.67 -12.30 -48.63
CA PRO A 15 -27.68 -11.07 -47.84
C PRO A 15 -27.59 -11.37 -46.34
N LYS A 16 -26.60 -10.75 -45.69
CA LYS A 16 -26.50 -10.73 -44.23
C LYS A 16 -27.81 -10.16 -43.65
N LYS A 17 -28.63 -11.02 -43.09
CA LYS A 17 -29.64 -10.65 -42.11
C LYS A 17 -28.96 -9.85 -41.00
N LYS A 18 -29.09 -8.54 -41.04
CA LYS A 18 -28.77 -7.67 -39.90
C LYS A 18 -29.69 -8.09 -38.77
N GLY A 19 -29.19 -9.01 -37.98
CA GLY A 19 -29.94 -9.68 -36.95
C GLY A 19 -30.23 -8.68 -35.80
N LYS A 20 -31.37 -8.90 -35.20
CA LYS A 20 -31.87 -8.29 -33.98
C LYS A 20 -30.81 -8.14 -32.86
N LEU A 21 -29.69 -8.87 -33.03
CA LEU A 21 -28.52 -8.81 -32.11
C LEU A 21 -27.84 -7.43 -32.10
N GLY A 22 -27.71 -6.76 -33.25
CA GLY A 22 -27.14 -5.41 -33.34
C GLY A 22 -28.05 -4.35 -32.69
N LEU A 23 -29.37 -4.51 -32.85
CA LEU A 23 -30.35 -3.62 -32.21
C LEU A 23 -30.37 -3.82 -30.69
N ILE A 24 -30.28 -5.06 -30.22
CA ILE A 24 -30.18 -5.39 -28.79
C ILE A 24 -28.89 -4.78 -28.18
N LEU A 25 -27.78 -4.87 -28.88
CA LEU A 25 -26.49 -4.34 -28.42
C LEU A 25 -26.52 -2.80 -28.30
N ILE A 26 -27.18 -2.13 -29.24
CA ILE A 26 -27.40 -0.66 -29.18
C ILE A 26 -28.31 -0.29 -27.99
N ILE A 27 -29.40 -1.04 -27.79
CA ILE A 27 -30.33 -0.78 -26.66
C ILE A 27 -29.61 -0.97 -25.32
N VAL A 28 -28.80 -2.04 -25.18
CA VAL A 28 -28.02 -2.29 -23.96
C VAL A 28 -27.01 -1.17 -23.73
N LEU A 29 -26.33 -0.69 -24.77
CA LEU A 29 -25.38 0.41 -24.67
C LEU A 29 -26.09 1.72 -24.22
N VAL A 30 -27.24 2.03 -24.77
CA VAL A 30 -28.05 3.22 -24.39
C VAL A 30 -28.50 3.12 -22.92
N VAL A 31 -28.95 1.94 -22.49
CA VAL A 31 -29.36 1.74 -21.09
C VAL A 31 -28.18 1.92 -20.13
N ILE A 32 -27.00 1.41 -20.48
CA ILE A 32 -25.77 1.58 -19.66
C ILE A 32 -25.41 3.07 -19.55
N VAL A 33 -25.47 3.82 -20.64
CA VAL A 33 -25.17 5.28 -20.63
C VAL A 33 -26.19 6.05 -19.79
N LEU A 34 -27.47 5.69 -19.85
CA LEU A 34 -28.52 6.32 -19.02
C LEU A 34 -28.33 6.01 -17.54
N VAL A 35 -27.97 4.77 -17.18
CA VAL A 35 -27.72 4.38 -15.78
C VAL A 35 -26.49 5.09 -15.24
N LEU A 36 -25.40 5.20 -16.01
CA LEU A 36 -24.20 5.94 -15.62
C LEU A 36 -24.49 7.44 -15.48
N GLY A 37 -25.25 8.02 -16.39
CA GLY A 37 -25.68 9.43 -16.31
C GLY A 37 -26.55 9.72 -15.06
N ALA A 38 -27.48 8.83 -14.74
CA ALA A 38 -28.31 8.94 -13.54
C ALA A 38 -27.48 8.81 -12.25
N LEU A 39 -26.47 7.93 -12.23
CA LEU A 39 -25.58 7.76 -11.09
C LEU A 39 -24.73 9.01 -10.85
N VAL A 40 -24.19 9.62 -11.91
CA VAL A 40 -23.43 10.87 -11.83
C VAL A 40 -24.32 12.04 -11.36
N ALA A 41 -25.57 12.14 -11.90
CA ALA A 41 -26.52 13.15 -11.47
C ALA A 41 -26.89 12.99 -9.98
N LEU A 42 -27.06 11.75 -9.49
CA LEU A 42 -27.37 11.47 -8.09
C LEU A 42 -26.22 11.85 -7.15
N LEU A 43 -24.96 11.65 -7.59
CA LEU A 43 -23.76 12.04 -6.84
C LEU A 43 -23.61 13.57 -6.78
N LEU A 44 -23.98 14.30 -7.86
CA LEU A 44 -23.93 15.77 -7.91
C LEU A 44 -25.05 16.42 -7.08
N LEU A 45 -26.24 15.79 -7.01
CA LEU A 45 -27.36 16.29 -6.21
C LEU A 45 -27.22 16.01 -4.70
N LYS A 46 -26.36 15.04 -4.31
CA LYS A 46 -26.14 14.70 -2.90
C LYS A 46 -25.05 15.53 -2.21
N GLY A 47 -24.37 16.42 -2.98
CA GLY A 47 -23.28 17.27 -2.52
C GLY A 47 -23.61 18.75 -2.31
N GLY A 48 -24.87 19.13 -2.10
CA GLY A 48 -25.24 20.52 -1.99
C GLY A 48 -26.25 20.82 -0.87
N LYS A 49 -25.77 21.29 0.23
CA LYS A 49 -26.38 22.18 1.25
C LYS A 49 -25.33 22.43 2.33
N ASP A 50 -24.96 23.58 2.75
CA ASP A 50 -25.32 24.99 2.91
C ASP A 50 -24.03 25.76 3.21
N LYS A 51 -23.74 26.99 3.02
CA LYS A 51 -24.44 28.30 2.98
C LYS A 51 -23.50 29.39 2.46
N GLU A 52 -24.16 30.39 1.85
CA GLU A 52 -23.70 31.73 1.49
C GLU A 52 -22.83 32.46 2.53
N HIS A 53 -21.76 33.17 2.11
CA HIS A 53 -21.72 34.62 2.01
C HIS A 53 -20.38 35.16 1.47
N GLU A 54 -20.53 35.98 0.40
CA GLU A 54 -19.79 37.17 -0.07
C GLU A 54 -18.31 37.07 -0.50
N GLU A 55 -18.18 37.28 -1.83
CA GLU A 55 -17.03 37.80 -2.58
C GLU A 55 -16.70 39.27 -2.23
N PRO A 56 -15.48 39.85 -2.50
CA PRO A 56 -14.91 39.82 -3.84
C PRO A 56 -13.38 39.77 -4.00
N ALA A 57 -13.00 39.42 -5.22
CA ALA A 57 -11.86 39.88 -6.01
C ALA A 57 -10.49 39.24 -5.91
N ALA A 58 -10.20 38.50 -6.99
CA ALA A 58 -8.98 38.48 -7.81
C ALA A 58 -7.62 38.20 -7.13
N HIS A 59 -7.06 37.02 -7.42
CA HIS A 59 -5.81 36.93 -8.18
C HIS A 59 -5.54 35.45 -8.53
N ALA A 60 -5.31 35.21 -9.82
CA ALA A 60 -4.82 33.96 -10.35
C ALA A 60 -3.46 33.61 -9.73
N ALA A 61 -3.34 32.38 -9.20
CA ALA A 61 -2.07 31.77 -8.87
C ALA A 61 -2.09 30.29 -9.24
N PRO A 62 -0.95 29.74 -9.71
CA PRO A 62 -0.88 28.47 -10.43
C PRO A 62 -1.13 27.27 -9.52
N ALA A 63 -1.55 26.16 -10.15
CA ALA A 63 -1.74 24.86 -9.53
C ALA A 63 -0.57 24.49 -8.61
N ALA A 64 -0.74 24.68 -7.32
CA ALA A 64 0.13 24.11 -6.32
C ALA A 64 -0.16 22.61 -6.29
N GLN A 65 0.80 21.86 -6.80
CA GLN A 65 0.93 20.44 -6.54
C GLN A 65 0.76 20.24 -5.04
N GLN A 66 -0.23 19.43 -4.65
CA GLN A 66 -0.36 18.96 -3.29
C GLN A 66 0.93 18.20 -2.94
N MET A 67 1.91 18.90 -2.40
CA MET A 67 2.93 18.27 -1.58
C MET A 67 2.16 17.53 -0.48
N GLN A 68 2.23 16.22 -0.51
CA GLN A 68 1.89 15.41 0.66
C GLN A 68 2.78 15.91 1.78
N THR A 69 2.20 16.74 2.63
CA THR A 69 2.85 17.18 3.87
C THR A 69 3.19 15.91 4.65
N ALA A 70 4.48 15.66 4.80
CA ALA A 70 4.99 14.75 5.82
C ALA A 70 4.19 15.03 7.09
N GLY A 71 3.50 14.01 7.61
CA GLY A 71 2.47 14.14 8.62
C GLY A 71 2.92 15.05 9.75
N THR A 72 2.27 16.19 9.87
CA THR A 72 2.37 17.02 11.05
C THR A 72 1.91 16.16 12.23
N VAL A 73 2.85 15.90 13.14
CA VAL A 73 2.52 15.21 14.39
C VAL A 73 1.45 16.05 15.07
N ASP A 74 0.26 15.49 15.20
CA ASP A 74 -0.83 16.14 15.94
C ASP A 74 -0.46 16.10 17.43
N LEU A 75 0.04 17.22 17.91
CA LEU A 75 0.46 17.35 19.33
C LEU A 75 -0.72 17.26 20.30
N THR A 76 -1.96 17.30 19.79
CA THR A 76 -3.17 17.10 20.62
C THR A 76 -3.45 15.61 20.87
N LYS A 77 -2.87 14.72 20.06
CA LYS A 77 -2.92 13.26 20.22
C LYS A 77 -1.49 12.71 20.28
N PRO A 78 -0.88 12.61 21.46
CA PRO A 78 0.47 12.07 21.56
C PRO A 78 0.52 10.64 21.00
N PRO A 79 1.57 10.29 20.26
CA PRO A 79 1.73 8.94 19.74
C PRO A 79 1.84 7.94 20.90
N THR A 80 1.24 6.78 20.73
CA THR A 80 1.32 5.70 21.70
C THR A 80 2.54 4.84 21.39
N PHE A 81 3.35 4.58 22.44
CA PHE A 81 4.53 3.73 22.34
C PHE A 81 4.36 2.48 23.21
N ILE A 82 4.67 1.32 22.63
CA ILE A 82 4.69 0.04 23.34
C ILE A 82 6.14 -0.42 23.40
N PRO A 83 6.72 -0.56 24.61
CA PRO A 83 8.10 -1.03 24.74
C PRO A 83 8.20 -2.52 24.37
N LEU A 84 9.28 -2.86 23.69
CA LEU A 84 9.70 -4.25 23.46
C LEU A 84 10.80 -4.60 24.46
N GLU A 85 10.81 -5.85 24.90
CA GLU A 85 11.94 -6.37 25.67
C GLU A 85 13.21 -6.41 24.81
N ALA A 86 14.37 -6.37 25.45
CA ALA A 86 15.65 -6.43 24.76
C ALA A 86 15.77 -7.73 23.92
N PHE A 87 16.35 -7.57 22.73
CA PHE A 87 16.74 -8.67 21.85
C PHE A 87 18.25 -8.83 21.89
N THR A 88 18.71 -10.07 21.99
CA THR A 88 20.13 -10.42 21.82
C THR A 88 20.20 -11.56 20.83
N VAL A 89 20.80 -11.31 19.69
CA VAL A 89 20.89 -12.27 18.57
C VAL A 89 22.30 -12.37 18.06
N ASN A 90 22.66 -13.53 17.48
CA ASN A 90 23.83 -13.67 16.65
C ASN A 90 23.51 -13.11 15.26
N LEU A 91 24.36 -12.22 14.75
CA LEU A 91 24.30 -11.79 13.36
C LEU A 91 24.83 -12.91 12.44
N ARG A 92 24.64 -12.75 11.13
CA ARG A 92 25.23 -13.66 10.15
C ARG A 92 26.74 -13.71 10.31
N ARG A 93 27.29 -14.92 10.22
CA ARG A 93 28.73 -15.20 10.49
C ARG A 93 29.65 -14.97 9.30
N ASP A 94 29.13 -14.48 8.18
CA ASP A 94 29.92 -14.22 6.96
C ASP A 94 31.06 -13.22 7.19
N GLU A 95 30.93 -12.35 8.21
CA GLU A 95 31.92 -11.34 8.59
C GLU A 95 32.53 -11.58 9.99
N GLY A 96 32.36 -12.78 10.54
CA GLY A 96 32.82 -13.17 11.87
C GLY A 96 31.68 -13.41 12.85
N ASP A 97 32.04 -13.76 14.09
CA ASP A 97 31.05 -13.96 15.15
C ASP A 97 30.73 -12.61 15.80
N HIS A 98 29.58 -12.08 15.50
CA HIS A 98 29.07 -10.81 16.06
C HIS A 98 27.72 -10.99 16.71
N TYR A 99 27.52 -10.30 17.83
CA TYR A 99 26.28 -10.25 18.58
C TYR A 99 25.65 -8.87 18.44
N LEU A 100 24.33 -8.84 18.26
CA LEU A 100 23.55 -7.62 18.25
C LEU A 100 22.63 -7.60 19.46
N GLN A 101 22.76 -6.55 20.28
CA GLN A 101 21.82 -6.25 21.36
C GLN A 101 21.02 -5.02 21.00
N VAL A 102 19.67 -5.16 20.97
CA VAL A 102 18.74 -4.09 20.60
C VAL A 102 17.67 -3.95 21.65
N VAL A 103 17.38 -2.70 22.00
CA VAL A 103 16.17 -2.31 22.73
C VAL A 103 15.35 -1.39 21.82
N ALA A 104 14.08 -1.68 21.66
CA ALA A 104 13.21 -0.95 20.75
C ALA A 104 11.84 -0.65 21.36
N VAL A 105 11.16 0.32 20.79
CA VAL A 105 9.75 0.63 21.08
C VAL A 105 8.96 0.65 19.77
N MET A 106 7.73 0.17 19.81
CA MET A 106 6.78 0.26 18.69
C MET A 106 5.94 1.53 18.86
N ARG A 107 5.89 2.37 17.82
CA ARG A 107 4.90 3.44 17.71
C ARG A 107 3.65 2.88 17.04
N VAL A 108 2.52 2.97 17.70
CA VAL A 108 1.24 2.44 17.22
C VAL A 108 0.27 3.56 16.86
N ALA A 109 -0.63 3.27 15.90
CA ALA A 109 -1.62 4.22 15.43
C ALA A 109 -2.64 4.59 16.51
N ASP A 110 -3.02 3.63 17.35
CA ASP A 110 -4.06 3.76 18.36
C ASP A 110 -3.71 2.97 19.63
N ALA A 111 -3.92 3.58 20.79
CA ALA A 111 -3.70 2.95 22.10
C ALA A 111 -4.61 1.73 22.34
N THR A 112 -5.76 1.65 21.67
CA THR A 112 -6.68 0.52 21.78
C THR A 112 -6.09 -0.78 21.22
N MET A 113 -5.02 -0.70 20.43
CA MET A 113 -4.31 -1.86 19.88
C MET A 113 -3.37 -2.55 20.88
N ASP A 114 -3.08 -1.92 22.04
CA ASP A 114 -2.13 -2.47 23.02
C ASP A 114 -2.48 -3.88 23.52
N PRO A 115 -3.73 -4.21 23.89
CA PRO A 115 -4.08 -5.58 24.28
C PRO A 115 -3.89 -6.61 23.17
N THR A 116 -4.25 -6.24 21.94
CA THR A 116 -4.08 -7.09 20.77
C THR A 116 -2.60 -7.35 20.49
N LEU A 117 -1.78 -6.31 20.46
CA LEU A 117 -0.34 -6.43 20.24
C LEU A 117 0.34 -7.28 21.34
N LYS A 118 -0.08 -7.14 22.60
CA LYS A 118 0.39 -7.98 23.71
C LYS A 118 0.01 -9.45 23.53
N ALA A 119 -1.16 -9.76 23.02
CA ALA A 119 -1.57 -11.13 22.73
C ALA A 119 -0.71 -11.77 21.62
N PHE A 120 -0.32 -10.98 20.60
CA PHE A 120 0.56 -11.42 19.51
C PHE A 120 2.06 -11.28 19.82
N MET A 121 2.42 -10.83 21.01
CA MET A 121 3.83 -10.53 21.35
C MET A 121 4.79 -11.71 21.11
N PRO A 122 4.46 -12.96 21.40
CA PRO A 122 5.36 -14.09 21.11
C PRO A 122 5.69 -14.23 19.62
N GLU A 123 4.69 -14.06 18.76
CA GLU A 123 4.83 -14.11 17.29
C GLU A 123 5.64 -12.91 16.78
N ILE A 124 5.31 -11.71 17.23
CA ILE A 124 6.06 -10.49 16.94
C ILE A 124 7.55 -10.67 17.29
N ARG A 125 7.85 -11.17 18.49
CA ARG A 125 9.23 -11.41 18.92
C ARG A 125 9.94 -12.45 18.06
N HIS A 126 9.24 -13.50 17.67
CA HIS A 126 9.79 -14.52 16.76
C HIS A 126 10.21 -13.92 15.44
N HIS A 127 9.33 -13.14 14.80
CA HIS A 127 9.63 -12.48 13.52
C HIS A 127 10.79 -11.50 13.62
N ILE A 128 10.83 -10.69 14.69
CA ILE A 128 11.94 -9.76 14.94
C ILE A 128 13.26 -10.53 15.09
N ASN A 129 13.29 -11.59 15.88
CA ASN A 129 14.50 -12.40 16.09
C ASN A 129 15.03 -12.99 14.78
N LEU A 130 14.14 -13.55 13.93
CA LEU A 130 14.54 -14.10 12.63
C LEU A 130 15.12 -12.99 11.73
N LEU A 131 14.48 -11.84 11.69
CA LEU A 131 14.93 -10.73 10.86
C LEU A 131 16.28 -10.18 11.33
N LEU A 132 16.47 -9.97 12.63
CA LEU A 132 17.73 -9.51 13.20
C LEU A 132 18.87 -10.52 12.91
N SER A 133 18.62 -11.81 13.12
CA SER A 133 19.61 -12.86 12.87
C SER A 133 19.97 -13.05 11.39
N SER A 134 19.15 -12.55 10.48
CA SER A 134 19.39 -12.60 9.04
C SER A 134 20.33 -11.51 8.54
N LYS A 135 20.71 -10.54 9.37
CA LYS A 135 21.47 -9.35 8.98
C LYS A 135 22.98 -9.55 9.15
N LEU A 136 23.74 -8.90 8.26
CA LEU A 136 25.19 -8.78 8.39
C LEU A 136 25.57 -7.64 9.34
N PRO A 137 26.68 -7.74 10.06
CA PRO A 137 27.21 -6.64 10.87
C PRO A 137 27.37 -5.33 10.07
N SER A 138 27.94 -5.42 8.87
CA SER A 138 28.14 -4.28 7.97
C SER A 138 26.84 -3.61 7.54
N GLU A 139 25.75 -4.40 7.31
CA GLU A 139 24.45 -3.85 6.92
C GLU A 139 23.85 -2.97 8.02
N VAL A 140 23.98 -3.37 9.28
CA VAL A 140 23.33 -2.71 10.41
C VAL A 140 24.24 -1.72 11.14
N ALA A 141 25.50 -1.60 10.73
CA ALA A 141 26.46 -0.64 11.29
C ALA A 141 26.15 0.81 10.84
N THR A 142 25.58 0.99 9.64
CA THR A 142 25.29 2.30 9.06
C THR A 142 23.96 2.88 9.55
N ILE A 143 23.78 4.19 9.42
CA ILE A 143 22.51 4.87 9.76
C ILE A 143 21.42 4.36 8.82
N GLU A 144 21.68 4.36 7.54
CA GLU A 144 20.75 3.92 6.49
C GLU A 144 20.33 2.46 6.70
N GLY A 145 21.28 1.60 7.08
CA GLY A 145 21.00 0.19 7.38
C GLY A 145 20.10 0.02 8.60
N ARG A 146 20.27 0.84 9.63
CA ARG A 146 19.37 0.84 10.81
C ARG A 146 17.99 1.37 10.49
N GLU A 147 17.87 2.39 9.65
CA GLU A 147 16.58 2.89 9.17
C GLU A 147 15.86 1.84 8.32
N ALA A 148 16.57 1.20 7.40
CA ALA A 148 16.03 0.10 6.60
C ALA A 148 15.60 -1.09 7.48
N LEU A 149 16.38 -1.43 8.51
CA LEU A 149 16.04 -2.47 9.48
C LEU A 149 14.78 -2.12 10.28
N SER A 150 14.68 -0.87 10.78
CA SER A 150 13.48 -0.36 11.48
C SER A 150 12.22 -0.53 10.63
N LEU A 151 12.30 -0.15 9.36
CA LEU A 151 11.20 -0.27 8.41
C LEU A 151 10.85 -1.74 8.13
N ALA A 152 11.85 -2.59 7.91
CA ALA A 152 11.65 -4.02 7.69
C ALA A 152 11.02 -4.73 8.91
N ILE A 153 11.41 -4.35 10.12
CA ILE A 153 10.78 -4.86 11.35
C ILE A 153 9.32 -4.41 11.43
N THR A 154 9.04 -3.13 11.14
CA THR A 154 7.66 -2.60 11.13
C THR A 154 6.77 -3.36 10.15
N GLU A 155 7.26 -3.60 8.93
CA GLU A 155 6.57 -4.38 7.90
C GLU A 155 6.34 -5.83 8.36
N SER A 156 7.36 -6.49 8.90
CA SER A 156 7.29 -7.87 9.39
C SER A 156 6.28 -8.05 10.54
N ILE A 157 6.21 -7.09 11.46
CA ILE A 157 5.22 -7.11 12.54
C ILE A 157 3.80 -6.96 11.99
N ASN A 158 3.58 -6.00 11.09
CA ASN A 158 2.28 -5.79 10.48
C ASN A 158 1.84 -7.02 9.65
N GLU A 159 2.78 -7.67 8.96
CA GLU A 159 2.51 -8.91 8.22
C GLU A 159 2.12 -10.07 9.16
N ALA A 160 2.80 -10.24 10.28
CA ALA A 160 2.45 -11.21 11.32
C ALA A 160 1.03 -10.96 11.89
N LEU A 161 0.59 -9.70 11.93
CA LEU A 161 -0.77 -9.31 12.31
C LEU A 161 -1.80 -9.43 11.17
N GLY A 162 -1.39 -9.92 9.98
CA GLY A 162 -2.26 -10.16 8.82
C GLY A 162 -2.41 -8.97 7.86
N PHE A 163 -1.63 -7.90 8.03
CA PHE A 163 -1.62 -6.74 7.12
C PHE A 163 -0.61 -6.97 5.99
N LYS A 164 -1.06 -6.80 4.75
CA LYS A 164 -0.17 -6.99 3.58
C LYS A 164 0.78 -5.80 3.41
N PRO A 165 2.04 -6.05 3.00
CA PRO A 165 2.97 -4.99 2.66
C PRO A 165 2.43 -4.08 1.57
N VAL A 166 2.57 -2.78 1.74
CA VAL A 166 2.21 -1.75 0.76
C VAL A 166 3.45 -0.97 0.36
N ARG A 167 3.54 -0.62 -0.92
CA ARG A 167 4.61 0.19 -1.46
C ARG A 167 4.03 1.42 -2.14
N ASP A 168 4.73 2.54 -2.03
CA ASP A 168 4.37 3.76 -2.74
C ASP A 168 4.67 3.67 -4.24
N ALA A 169 4.37 4.75 -4.98
CA ALA A 169 4.62 4.82 -6.41
C ALA A 169 6.12 4.72 -6.79
N ALA A 170 7.03 4.98 -5.85
CA ALA A 170 8.48 4.84 -6.00
C ALA A 170 8.98 3.44 -5.58
N GLY A 171 8.07 2.51 -5.21
CA GLY A 171 8.42 1.18 -4.72
C GLY A 171 8.91 1.13 -3.28
N LYS A 172 8.88 2.25 -2.55
CA LYS A 172 9.32 2.32 -1.17
C LYS A 172 8.25 1.71 -0.24
N PRO A 173 8.64 0.88 0.77
CA PRO A 173 7.69 0.34 1.72
C PRO A 173 7.02 1.46 2.54
N VAL A 174 5.70 1.33 2.67
CA VAL A 174 4.87 2.23 3.48
C VAL A 174 4.24 1.41 4.60
N PRO A 175 4.36 1.84 5.87
CA PRO A 175 3.73 1.14 6.97
C PRO A 175 2.23 0.99 6.74
N ASN A 176 1.75 -0.25 6.68
CA ASN A 176 0.35 -0.60 6.49
C ASN A 176 -0.09 -1.52 7.63
N GLY A 177 -0.74 -0.94 8.63
CA GLY A 177 -1.19 -1.68 9.81
C GLY A 177 -1.13 -0.85 11.09
N PRO A 178 -1.38 -1.48 12.24
CA PRO A 178 -1.41 -0.81 13.53
C PRO A 178 -0.04 -0.29 13.96
N VAL A 179 1.06 -0.95 13.58
CA VAL A 179 2.42 -0.51 13.90
C VAL A 179 2.90 0.45 12.82
N GLN A 180 3.16 1.69 13.20
CA GLN A 180 3.58 2.76 12.27
C GLN A 180 5.09 2.86 12.15
N ALA A 181 5.82 2.56 13.22
CA ALA A 181 7.28 2.57 13.23
C ALA A 181 7.82 1.74 14.40
N VAL A 182 9.02 1.19 14.22
CA VAL A 182 9.84 0.63 15.28
C VAL A 182 11.04 1.55 15.50
N LEU A 183 11.27 1.97 16.73
CA LEU A 183 12.33 2.92 17.08
C LEU A 183 13.33 2.22 17.99
N PHE A 184 14.61 2.24 17.63
CA PHE A 184 15.67 1.71 18.47
C PHE A 184 16.05 2.71 19.55
N THR A 185 15.94 2.32 20.81
CA THR A 185 16.38 3.11 21.97
C THR A 185 17.79 2.73 22.42
N SER A 186 18.24 1.51 22.06
CA SER A 186 19.62 1.05 22.21
C SER A 186 19.96 0.11 21.07
N PHE A 187 21.19 0.22 20.54
CA PHE A 187 21.66 -0.62 19.43
C PHE A 187 23.17 -0.82 19.57
N ILE A 188 23.59 -2.03 19.95
CA ILE A 188 24.98 -2.36 20.26
C ILE A 188 25.39 -3.59 19.47
N ILE A 189 26.46 -3.48 18.68
CA ILE A 189 27.11 -4.59 17.97
C ILE A 189 28.41 -4.92 18.73
N GLN A 190 28.62 -6.21 19.02
CA GLN A 190 29.80 -6.71 19.71
C GLN A 190 30.44 -7.85 18.90
#